data_aa140b3803269aaf31059880a8ffe334
#
_entry.id   aa140b3803269aaf31059880a8ffe334
#
_cell.length_a   1.000
_cell.length_b   1.000
_cell.length_c   1.000
_cell.angle_alpha   90.00
_cell.angle_beta   90.00
_cell.angle_gamma   90.00
#
_symmetry.space_group_name_H-M   'P 1'
#
loop_
_entity.id
_entity.type
_entity.pdbx_description
1 polymer ?
#
loop_
_entity_poly.entity_id
_entity_poly.type
_entity_poly.pdbx_seq_one_letter_code
_entity_poly.pdbx_strand_id
1 'polypeptide(L)'
;MTAIALLDADPDLADAIDEAELMRARTALVAPSMDVEAGPWEPEPLADGGIGLLVIEGALLREVTAGDVGAMELLGPGDVLVPQPDEAVADFVEAAVQWFALLPAQFAVLDAEVVQRLSQWPGVLATVVRRMAERSARQAVVQAICHNPRVDVRLRELFWHLAERWGRVTAGGVVLPLRLTHEALARLVGAQRPTVSTALKGLHDTGEVTRRGDGAWVLLPENAERLKGLHQRVGSRHAAIAVIHDGNGDGLPMVEQLDRLRIAWEQQSASVMLLRQRMAALRSETKGLTGEMRQFRENRNNQDGSSGS
;
A
#
# COMPACT_ATOMS: atom_id res chain seq x y z
N MET A 1 13.81 19.71 -2.25
CA MET A 1 13.54 18.50 -3.07
C MET A 1 14.76 18.24 -3.92
N THR A 2 15.32 17.06 -3.88
CA THR A 2 16.44 16.62 -4.71
C THR A 2 15.91 16.16 -6.06
N ALA A 3 16.72 16.13 -7.12
CA ALA A 3 16.31 15.62 -8.42
C ALA A 3 16.88 14.21 -8.62
N ILE A 4 16.10 13.32 -9.23
CA ILE A 4 16.47 11.95 -9.51
C ILE A 4 16.30 11.64 -11.00
N ALA A 5 17.32 10.99 -11.62
CA ALA A 5 17.22 10.49 -12.98
C ALA A 5 16.37 9.21 -13.01
N LEU A 6 15.19 9.27 -13.63
CA LEU A 6 14.20 8.19 -13.57
C LEU A 6 14.73 6.86 -14.11
N LEU A 7 15.49 6.89 -15.22
CA LEU A 7 15.99 5.67 -15.85
C LEU A 7 17.17 5.03 -15.10
N ASP A 8 17.83 5.79 -14.24
CA ASP A 8 18.89 5.26 -13.38
C ASP A 8 18.30 4.71 -12.08
N ALA A 9 17.26 5.38 -11.56
CA ALA A 9 16.55 4.96 -10.36
C ALA A 9 15.62 3.75 -10.60
N ASP A 10 15.07 3.63 -11.80
CA ASP A 10 14.21 2.53 -12.21
C ASP A 10 14.59 2.06 -13.63
N PRO A 11 15.61 1.18 -13.73
CA PRO A 11 16.14 0.73 -15.00
C PRO A 11 15.13 0.03 -15.92
N ASP A 12 14.09 -0.60 -15.37
CA ASP A 12 13.03 -1.26 -16.16
C ASP A 12 12.28 -0.25 -17.07
N LEU A 13 12.31 1.04 -16.74
CA LEU A 13 11.74 2.09 -17.60
C LEU A 13 12.56 2.28 -18.88
N ALA A 14 13.85 1.96 -18.84
CA ALA A 14 14.74 2.07 -20.00
C ALA A 14 14.45 1.03 -21.08
N ASP A 15 13.88 -0.14 -20.70
CA ASP A 15 13.52 -1.21 -21.64
C ASP A 15 12.49 -0.77 -22.70
N ALA A 16 11.80 0.33 -22.44
CA ALA A 16 10.79 0.91 -23.34
C ALA A 16 11.38 1.96 -24.29
N ILE A 17 12.69 2.14 -24.33
CA ILE A 17 13.39 3.17 -25.10
C ILE A 17 14.38 2.53 -26.07
N ASP A 18 14.39 3.01 -27.31
CA ASP A 18 15.38 2.59 -28.28
C ASP A 18 16.79 3.01 -27.84
N GLU A 19 17.79 2.15 -28.08
CA GLU A 19 19.17 2.36 -27.66
C GLU A 19 19.73 3.69 -28.20
N ALA A 20 19.35 4.11 -29.39
CA ALA A 20 19.75 5.37 -30.01
C ALA A 20 19.25 6.61 -29.25
N GLU A 21 18.13 6.50 -28.52
CA GLU A 21 17.53 7.60 -27.75
C GLU A 21 17.85 7.54 -26.26
N LEU A 22 18.40 6.44 -25.77
CA LEU A 22 18.58 6.17 -24.35
C LEU A 22 19.38 7.27 -23.63
N MET A 23 20.47 7.76 -24.22
CA MET A 23 21.30 8.82 -23.62
C MET A 23 20.54 10.15 -23.51
N ARG A 24 19.74 10.49 -24.52
CA ARG A 24 18.90 11.69 -24.52
C ARG A 24 17.79 11.58 -23.46
N ALA A 25 17.16 10.41 -23.37
CA ALA A 25 16.12 10.14 -22.41
C ALA A 25 16.65 10.19 -20.96
N ARG A 26 17.82 9.62 -20.68
CA ARG A 26 18.45 9.68 -19.35
C ARG A 26 18.69 11.10 -18.87
N THR A 27 19.12 11.98 -19.77
CA THR A 27 19.36 13.39 -19.42
C THR A 27 18.06 14.17 -19.23
N ALA A 28 17.02 13.84 -19.98
CA ALA A 28 15.75 14.58 -19.98
C ALA A 28 14.75 14.09 -18.92
N LEU A 29 14.74 12.78 -18.62
CA LEU A 29 13.81 12.18 -17.69
C LEU A 29 14.32 12.28 -16.24
N VAL A 30 14.28 13.50 -15.72
CA VAL A 30 14.61 13.83 -14.35
C VAL A 30 13.34 14.24 -13.63
N ALA A 31 13.12 13.72 -12.44
CA ALA A 31 11.95 14.03 -11.60
C ALA A 31 12.39 14.57 -10.23
N PRO A 32 11.58 15.42 -9.57
CA PRO A 32 11.77 15.72 -8.16
C PRO A 32 11.71 14.44 -7.33
N SER A 33 12.57 14.31 -6.32
CA SER A 33 12.53 13.20 -5.38
C SER A 33 12.01 13.65 -4.02
N MET A 34 11.36 12.72 -3.34
CA MET A 34 10.86 12.87 -1.98
C MET A 34 11.25 11.64 -1.17
N ASP A 35 11.83 11.89 0.00
CA ASP A 35 12.19 10.84 0.95
C ASP A 35 11.20 10.85 2.12
N VAL A 36 10.84 9.66 2.58
CA VAL A 36 9.90 9.45 3.69
C VAL A 36 10.55 8.48 4.68
N GLU A 37 10.62 8.91 5.93
CA GLU A 37 11.10 8.08 7.02
C GLU A 37 10.11 6.96 7.35
N ALA A 38 10.60 5.87 7.95
CA ALA A 38 9.73 4.80 8.42
C ALA A 38 8.77 5.29 9.50
N GLY A 39 7.47 5.01 9.33
CA GLY A 39 6.42 5.44 10.25
C GLY A 39 5.12 5.82 9.55
N PRO A 40 4.18 6.38 10.32
CA PRO A 40 2.97 6.98 9.77
C PRO A 40 3.32 8.08 8.77
N TRP A 41 2.62 8.12 7.65
CA TRP A 41 2.86 9.08 6.59
C TRP A 41 1.53 9.60 6.03
N GLU A 42 1.44 10.89 5.85
CA GLU A 42 0.31 11.56 5.20
C GLU A 42 0.80 12.18 3.90
N PRO A 43 0.55 11.52 2.76
CA PRO A 43 0.96 12.06 1.46
C PRO A 43 0.14 13.30 1.11
N GLU A 44 0.83 14.36 0.70
CA GLU A 44 0.17 15.54 0.16
C GLU A 44 -0.41 15.23 -1.23
N PRO A 45 -1.63 15.71 -1.54
CA PRO A 45 -2.19 15.61 -2.88
C PRO A 45 -1.27 16.27 -3.91
N LEU A 46 -1.13 15.65 -5.07
CA LEU A 46 -0.38 16.25 -6.18
C LEU A 46 -1.21 17.35 -6.84
N ALA A 47 -0.51 18.36 -7.36
CA ALA A 47 -1.13 19.36 -8.21
C ALA A 47 -1.70 18.72 -9.49
N ASP A 48 -2.70 19.40 -10.08
CA ASP A 48 -3.36 18.93 -11.30
C ASP A 48 -2.36 18.65 -12.44
N GLY A 49 -2.63 17.58 -13.19
CA GLY A 49 -1.83 17.16 -14.33
C GLY A 49 -0.69 16.20 -14.01
N GLY A 50 -0.43 15.88 -12.74
CA GLY A 50 0.49 14.82 -12.32
C GLY A 50 -0.13 13.41 -12.42
N ILE A 51 0.72 12.38 -12.51
CA ILE A 51 0.29 10.96 -12.52
C ILE A 51 0.30 10.40 -11.10
N GLY A 52 1.28 10.78 -10.26
CA GLY A 52 1.43 10.18 -8.95
C GLY A 52 2.87 10.20 -8.43
N LEU A 53 3.10 9.38 -7.42
CA LEU A 53 4.41 9.13 -6.83
C LEU A 53 4.88 7.73 -7.26
N LEU A 54 5.98 7.64 -7.98
CA LEU A 54 6.62 6.38 -8.31
C LEU A 54 7.52 5.96 -7.14
N VAL A 55 7.27 4.81 -6.56
CA VAL A 55 8.14 4.24 -5.51
C VAL A 55 9.44 3.78 -6.15
N ILE A 56 10.55 4.37 -5.72
CA ILE A 56 11.90 3.99 -6.14
C ILE A 56 12.47 2.95 -5.16
N GLU A 57 12.41 3.26 -3.87
CA GLU A 57 12.89 2.40 -2.80
C GLU A 57 11.89 2.35 -1.65
N GLY A 58 12.02 1.33 -0.80
CA GLY A 58 11.23 1.18 0.42
C GLY A 58 10.03 0.24 0.27
N ALA A 59 9.22 0.21 1.32
CA ALA A 59 7.98 -0.57 1.37
C ALA A 59 6.94 0.22 2.17
N LEU A 60 5.73 0.27 1.65
CA LEU A 60 4.62 1.01 2.25
C LEU A 60 3.41 0.11 2.45
N LEU A 61 2.67 0.41 3.49
CA LEU A 61 1.35 -0.14 3.74
C LEU A 61 0.32 0.97 3.50
N ARG A 62 -0.68 0.67 2.70
CA ARG A 62 -1.87 1.49 2.53
C ARG A 62 -3.04 0.74 3.14
N GLU A 63 -3.68 1.31 4.13
CA GLU A 63 -4.92 0.79 4.70
C GLU A 63 -6.10 1.63 4.23
N VAL A 64 -7.12 0.96 3.73
CA VAL A 64 -8.43 1.56 3.43
C VAL A 64 -9.43 0.95 4.37
N THR A 65 -10.10 1.78 5.17
CA THR A 65 -11.13 1.34 6.11
C THR A 65 -12.49 1.82 5.62
N ALA A 66 -13.47 0.92 5.61
CA ALA A 66 -14.88 1.24 5.35
C ALA A 66 -15.72 0.73 6.52
N GLY A 67 -16.32 1.65 7.29
CA GLY A 67 -16.93 1.31 8.58
C GLY A 67 -15.89 0.70 9.54
N ASP A 68 -16.19 -0.49 10.07
CA ASP A 68 -15.33 -1.20 11.03
C ASP A 68 -14.33 -2.17 10.36
N VAL A 69 -14.31 -2.26 9.04
CA VAL A 69 -13.49 -3.21 8.29
C VAL A 69 -12.40 -2.47 7.51
N GLY A 70 -11.15 -2.90 7.69
CA GLY A 70 -10.00 -2.40 6.96
C GLY A 70 -9.43 -3.44 6.01
N ALA A 71 -9.01 -2.99 4.83
CA ALA A 71 -8.20 -3.74 3.90
C ALA A 71 -6.84 -3.08 3.75
N MET A 72 -5.79 -3.87 3.69
CA MET A 72 -4.42 -3.38 3.60
C MET A 72 -3.76 -3.82 2.29
N GLU A 73 -2.97 -2.94 1.71
CA GLU A 73 -2.17 -3.17 0.52
C GLU A 73 -0.70 -2.93 0.83
N LEU A 74 0.18 -3.79 0.33
CA LEU A 74 1.62 -3.59 0.38
C LEU A 74 2.13 -3.07 -0.96
N LEU A 75 2.86 -1.97 -0.91
CA LEU A 75 3.43 -1.26 -2.05
C LEU A 75 4.96 -1.22 -1.94
N GLY A 76 5.64 -1.18 -3.07
CA GLY A 76 7.09 -1.11 -3.12
C GLY A 76 7.62 -0.64 -4.47
N PRO A 77 8.93 -0.80 -4.75
CA PRO A 77 9.56 -0.26 -5.95
C PRO A 77 8.82 -0.58 -7.24
N GLY A 78 8.66 0.43 -8.08
CA GLY A 78 7.92 0.35 -9.34
C GLY A 78 6.40 0.56 -9.21
N ASP A 79 5.83 0.64 -8.01
CA ASP A 79 4.42 1.02 -7.87
C ASP A 79 4.24 2.52 -8.02
N VAL A 80 3.15 2.89 -8.66
CA VAL A 80 2.71 4.28 -8.72
C VAL A 80 1.52 4.46 -7.79
N LEU A 81 1.65 5.37 -6.85
CA LEU A 81 0.56 5.74 -5.96
C LEU A 81 0.08 7.15 -6.27
N VAL A 82 -1.24 7.32 -6.21
CA VAL A 82 -1.89 8.61 -6.37
C VAL A 82 -2.42 9.02 -5.01
N PRO A 83 -1.78 9.99 -4.33
CA PRO A 83 -2.34 10.54 -3.11
C PRO A 83 -3.67 11.23 -3.41
N GLN A 84 -4.72 10.76 -2.78
CA GLN A 84 -6.05 11.34 -2.91
C GLN A 84 -6.58 11.69 -1.52
N PRO A 85 -7.33 12.79 -1.37
CA PRO A 85 -8.08 13.05 -0.16
C PRO A 85 -9.03 11.89 0.14
N ASP A 86 -9.29 11.62 1.43
CA ASP A 86 -10.22 10.57 1.87
C ASP A 86 -11.60 10.68 1.20
N GLU A 87 -12.06 11.90 0.99
CA GLU A 87 -13.35 12.21 0.34
C GLU A 87 -13.41 11.77 -1.13
N ALA A 88 -12.27 11.66 -1.80
CA ALA A 88 -12.21 11.22 -3.21
C ALA A 88 -12.21 9.69 -3.37
N VAL A 89 -12.14 8.93 -2.28
CA VAL A 89 -12.09 7.45 -2.33
C VAL A 89 -13.49 6.86 -2.45
N ALA A 90 -14.50 7.48 -1.84
CA ALA A 90 -15.89 7.05 -1.94
C ALA A 90 -16.86 8.18 -1.56
N ASP A 91 -17.83 8.48 -2.44
CA ASP A 91 -18.81 9.55 -2.22
C ASP A 91 -19.90 9.17 -1.21
N PHE A 92 -20.24 7.88 -1.10
CA PHE A 92 -21.41 7.39 -0.34
C PHE A 92 -21.04 6.41 0.76
N VAL A 93 -19.82 5.90 0.78
CA VAL A 93 -19.31 5.01 1.82
C VAL A 93 -18.28 5.78 2.63
N GLU A 94 -18.47 5.83 3.95
CA GLU A 94 -17.47 6.42 4.84
C GLU A 94 -16.21 5.57 4.80
N ALA A 95 -15.21 6.03 4.03
CA ALA A 95 -13.93 5.39 3.89
C ALA A 95 -12.82 6.33 4.37
N ALA A 96 -11.75 5.78 4.92
CA ALA A 96 -10.55 6.52 5.24
C ALA A 96 -9.32 5.76 4.76
N VAL A 97 -8.32 6.50 4.34
CA VAL A 97 -7.05 5.96 3.87
C VAL A 97 -5.95 6.35 4.85
N GLN A 98 -5.16 5.36 5.26
CA GLN A 98 -3.97 5.57 6.08
C GLN A 98 -2.76 5.00 5.36
N TRP A 99 -1.65 5.71 5.48
CA TRP A 99 -0.39 5.31 4.89
C TRP A 99 0.65 5.11 5.98
N PHE A 100 1.48 4.11 5.78
CA PHE A 100 2.55 3.78 6.69
C PHE A 100 3.78 3.32 5.91
N ALA A 101 4.91 3.99 6.08
CA ALA A 101 6.18 3.55 5.53
C ALA A 101 6.74 2.43 6.43
N LEU A 102 6.68 1.19 5.96
CA LEU A 102 7.23 0.03 6.66
C LEU A 102 8.76 0.08 6.72
N LEU A 103 9.36 0.64 5.68
CA LEU A 103 10.78 0.95 5.55
C LEU A 103 10.91 2.38 5.04
N PRO A 104 12.03 3.08 5.31
CA PRO A 104 12.29 4.35 4.65
C PRO A 104 12.08 4.24 3.16
N ALA A 105 11.41 5.21 2.57
CA ALA A 105 10.99 5.15 1.17
C ALA A 105 11.45 6.39 0.41
N GLN A 106 11.83 6.18 -0.85
CA GLN A 106 12.14 7.23 -1.79
C GLN A 106 11.16 7.17 -2.97
N PHE A 107 10.68 8.34 -3.37
CA PHE A 107 9.75 8.48 -4.48
C PHE A 107 10.30 9.42 -5.54
N ALA A 108 9.96 9.15 -6.80
CA ALA A 108 10.01 10.14 -7.86
C ALA A 108 8.61 10.75 -8.03
N VAL A 109 8.53 12.08 -7.99
CA VAL A 109 7.27 12.82 -8.15
C VAL A 109 6.99 12.97 -9.64
N LEU A 110 5.94 12.32 -10.13
CA LEU A 110 5.50 12.39 -11.53
C LEU A 110 4.47 13.53 -11.67
N ASP A 111 4.92 14.77 -11.47
CA ASP A 111 4.12 15.97 -11.63
C ASP A 111 3.83 16.27 -13.12
N ALA A 112 3.08 17.35 -13.38
CA ALA A 112 2.69 17.75 -14.73
C ALA A 112 3.91 18.00 -15.66
N GLU A 113 5.01 18.53 -15.11
CA GLU A 113 6.23 18.82 -15.86
C GLU A 113 6.97 17.53 -16.27
N VAL A 114 7.04 16.56 -15.34
CA VAL A 114 7.58 15.24 -15.62
C VAL A 114 6.72 14.50 -16.62
N VAL A 115 5.39 14.58 -16.52
CA VAL A 115 4.45 13.99 -17.47
C VAL A 115 4.64 14.56 -18.87
N GLN A 116 4.81 15.87 -18.99
CA GLN A 116 5.10 16.51 -20.27
C GLN A 116 6.42 16.01 -20.87
N ARG A 117 7.46 15.80 -20.06
CA ARG A 117 8.72 15.21 -20.53
C ARG A 117 8.52 13.75 -20.94
N LEU A 118 7.81 12.95 -20.15
CA LEU A 118 7.49 11.55 -20.44
C LEU A 118 6.74 11.37 -21.76
N SER A 119 5.94 12.36 -22.17
CA SER A 119 5.19 12.31 -23.43
C SER A 119 6.10 12.22 -24.67
N GLN A 120 7.37 12.61 -24.58
CA GLN A 120 8.34 12.45 -25.64
C GLN A 120 8.79 10.99 -25.82
N TRP A 121 8.58 10.14 -24.80
CA TRP A 121 8.85 8.70 -24.84
C TRP A 121 7.58 7.92 -24.48
N PRO A 122 6.65 7.76 -25.43
CA PRO A 122 5.35 7.11 -25.15
C PRO A 122 5.47 5.70 -24.56
N GLY A 123 6.53 4.97 -24.90
CA GLY A 123 6.82 3.65 -24.32
C GLY A 123 7.03 3.67 -22.82
N VAL A 124 7.73 4.68 -22.30
CA VAL A 124 7.93 4.86 -20.85
C VAL A 124 6.62 5.18 -20.16
N LEU A 125 5.84 6.12 -20.73
CA LEU A 125 4.51 6.45 -20.20
C LEU A 125 3.58 5.23 -20.20
N ALA A 126 3.58 4.44 -21.28
CA ALA A 126 2.82 3.20 -21.34
C ALA A 126 3.26 2.19 -20.28
N THR A 127 4.56 2.14 -19.96
CA THR A 127 5.09 1.28 -18.87
C THR A 127 4.58 1.74 -17.51
N VAL A 128 4.55 3.05 -17.24
CA VAL A 128 3.98 3.60 -16.00
C VAL A 128 2.50 3.23 -15.86
N VAL A 129 1.71 3.44 -16.92
CA VAL A 129 0.28 3.08 -16.95
C VAL A 129 0.07 1.58 -16.75
N ARG A 130 0.88 0.75 -17.41
CA ARG A 130 0.83 -0.71 -17.24
C ARG A 130 1.09 -1.14 -15.80
N ARG A 131 2.03 -0.51 -15.10
CA ARG A 131 2.30 -0.78 -13.68
C ARG A 131 1.11 -0.45 -12.78
N MET A 132 0.37 0.61 -13.08
CA MET A 132 -0.88 0.93 -12.36
C MET A 132 -1.94 -0.16 -12.59
N ALA A 133 -2.09 -0.65 -13.81
CA ALA A 133 -2.99 -1.78 -14.12
C ALA A 133 -2.55 -3.08 -13.44
N GLU A 134 -1.25 -3.38 -13.44
CA GLU A 134 -0.68 -4.54 -12.72
C GLU A 134 -0.93 -4.46 -11.21
N ARG A 135 -0.82 -3.26 -10.62
CA ARG A 135 -1.17 -3.03 -9.21
C ARG A 135 -2.64 -3.37 -8.95
N SER A 136 -3.56 -2.89 -9.80
CA SER A 136 -4.98 -3.23 -9.69
C SER A 136 -5.23 -4.74 -9.80
N ALA A 137 -4.55 -5.42 -10.72
CA ALA A 137 -4.64 -6.87 -10.87
C ALA A 137 -4.13 -7.60 -9.60
N ARG A 138 -3.03 -7.14 -9.00
CA ARG A 138 -2.53 -7.70 -7.73
C ARG A 138 -3.54 -7.52 -6.59
N GLN A 139 -4.20 -6.37 -6.49
CA GLN A 139 -5.26 -6.15 -5.51
C GLN A 139 -6.42 -7.13 -5.69
N ALA A 140 -6.84 -7.40 -6.93
CA ALA A 140 -7.87 -8.39 -7.23
C ALA A 140 -7.46 -9.81 -6.79
N VAL A 141 -6.18 -10.19 -6.94
CA VAL A 141 -5.66 -11.47 -6.44
C VAL A 141 -5.73 -11.53 -4.91
N VAL A 142 -5.29 -10.48 -4.21
CA VAL A 142 -5.39 -10.44 -2.74
C VAL A 142 -6.84 -10.50 -2.28
N GLN A 143 -7.74 -9.81 -2.96
CA GLN A 143 -9.18 -9.90 -2.69
C GLN A 143 -9.69 -11.33 -2.84
N ALA A 144 -9.32 -12.04 -3.91
CA ALA A 144 -9.69 -13.43 -4.11
C ALA A 144 -9.13 -14.34 -3.00
N ILE A 145 -7.88 -14.13 -2.57
CA ILE A 145 -7.29 -14.82 -1.43
C ILE A 145 -8.13 -14.60 -0.16
N CYS A 146 -8.55 -13.38 0.12
CA CYS A 146 -9.35 -13.02 1.29
C CYS A 146 -10.75 -13.67 1.31
N HIS A 147 -11.28 -14.09 0.17
CA HIS A 147 -12.55 -14.83 0.11
C HIS A 147 -12.45 -16.30 0.51
N ASN A 148 -11.26 -16.86 0.66
CA ASN A 148 -11.11 -18.23 1.15
C ASN A 148 -11.58 -18.31 2.62
N PRO A 149 -12.43 -19.28 3.01
CA PRO A 149 -12.93 -19.37 4.40
C PRO A 149 -11.85 -19.71 5.42
N ARG A 150 -10.76 -20.36 5.00
CA ARG A 150 -9.67 -20.81 5.87
C ARG A 150 -8.53 -19.81 5.94
N VAL A 151 -8.23 -19.30 7.13
CA VAL A 151 -7.20 -18.26 7.34
C VAL A 151 -5.78 -18.81 7.10
N ASP A 152 -5.51 -20.08 7.40
CA ASP A 152 -4.23 -20.71 7.09
C ASP A 152 -3.96 -20.75 5.58
N VAL A 153 -4.99 -21.05 4.78
CA VAL A 153 -4.90 -21.02 3.31
C VAL A 153 -4.69 -19.57 2.82
N ARG A 154 -5.44 -18.59 3.37
CA ARG A 154 -5.24 -17.17 3.02
C ARG A 154 -3.79 -16.73 3.26
N LEU A 155 -3.24 -17.07 4.42
CA LEU A 155 -1.87 -16.71 4.78
C LEU A 155 -0.85 -17.38 3.86
N ARG A 156 -1.01 -18.68 3.57
CA ARG A 156 -0.14 -19.41 2.65
C ARG A 156 -0.12 -18.75 1.27
N GLU A 157 -1.29 -18.51 0.70
CA GLU A 157 -1.40 -17.92 -0.64
C GLU A 157 -0.91 -16.45 -0.65
N LEU A 158 -1.16 -15.68 0.40
CA LEU A 158 -0.62 -14.34 0.54
C LEU A 158 0.92 -14.36 0.58
N PHE A 159 1.54 -15.22 1.38
CA PHE A 159 3.00 -15.32 1.43
C PHE A 159 3.60 -15.67 0.08
N TRP A 160 3.01 -16.59 -0.67
CA TRP A 160 3.47 -16.92 -2.01
C TRP A 160 3.26 -15.77 -2.98
N HIS A 161 2.13 -15.09 -2.93
CA HIS A 161 1.86 -13.90 -3.73
C HIS A 161 2.88 -12.77 -3.46
N LEU A 162 3.19 -12.53 -2.18
CA LEU A 162 4.24 -11.57 -1.82
C LEU A 162 5.63 -12.04 -2.27
N ALA A 163 5.90 -13.34 -2.21
CA ALA A 163 7.19 -13.90 -2.63
C ALA A 163 7.42 -13.77 -4.15
N GLU A 164 6.40 -13.66 -4.96
CA GLU A 164 6.53 -13.37 -6.41
C GLU A 164 7.25 -12.04 -6.68
N ARG A 165 7.18 -11.11 -5.73
CA ARG A 165 7.75 -9.77 -5.89
C ARG A 165 8.96 -9.53 -5.00
N TRP A 166 8.92 -9.96 -3.76
CA TRP A 166 9.96 -9.69 -2.76
C TRP A 166 10.73 -10.94 -2.31
N GLY A 167 10.35 -12.11 -2.80
CA GLY A 167 10.99 -13.35 -2.43
C GLY A 167 12.40 -13.50 -2.99
N ARG A 168 13.29 -14.09 -2.21
CA ARG A 168 14.64 -14.48 -2.64
C ARG A 168 14.78 -15.98 -2.51
N VAL A 169 15.06 -16.66 -3.61
CA VAL A 169 15.25 -18.12 -3.60
C VAL A 169 16.61 -18.43 -3.02
N THR A 170 16.61 -19.30 -2.02
CA THR A 170 17.82 -19.80 -1.33
C THR A 170 17.82 -21.33 -1.28
N ALA A 171 18.92 -21.94 -0.86
CA ALA A 171 18.98 -23.39 -0.67
C ALA A 171 18.00 -23.91 0.41
N GLY A 172 17.57 -23.03 1.34
CA GLY A 172 16.63 -23.36 2.43
C GLY A 172 15.17 -22.99 2.15
N GLY A 173 14.82 -22.61 0.92
CA GLY A 173 13.48 -22.16 0.55
C GLY A 173 13.44 -20.73 0.02
N VAL A 174 12.28 -20.09 0.02
CA VAL A 174 12.11 -18.71 -0.41
C VAL A 174 12.08 -17.78 0.78
N VAL A 175 13.04 -16.88 0.88
CA VAL A 175 13.11 -15.86 1.94
C VAL A 175 12.34 -14.63 1.48
N LEU A 176 11.34 -14.24 2.25
CA LEU A 176 10.59 -13.00 2.10
C LEU A 176 11.14 -11.98 3.12
N PRO A 177 11.92 -10.97 2.69
CA PRO A 177 12.62 -10.05 3.59
C PRO A 177 11.70 -8.93 4.12
N LEU A 178 10.44 -9.23 4.33
CA LEU A 178 9.44 -8.31 4.85
C LEU A 178 9.14 -8.66 6.30
N ARG A 179 9.29 -7.70 7.20
CA ARG A 179 9.03 -7.88 8.64
C ARG A 179 7.57 -7.64 8.98
N LEU A 180 6.68 -8.39 8.35
CA LEU A 180 5.24 -8.28 8.59
C LEU A 180 4.90 -8.78 10.00
N THR A 181 4.18 -7.96 10.76
CA THR A 181 3.64 -8.33 12.07
C THR A 181 2.38 -9.17 11.91
N HIS A 182 1.97 -9.90 12.96
CA HIS A 182 0.69 -10.62 12.95
C HIS A 182 -0.50 -9.69 12.75
N GLU A 183 -0.42 -8.44 13.19
CA GLU A 183 -1.44 -7.42 12.94
C GLU A 183 -1.50 -7.05 11.46
N ALA A 184 -0.35 -6.72 10.84
CA ALA A 184 -0.30 -6.40 9.42
C ALA A 184 -0.79 -7.57 8.56
N LEU A 185 -0.39 -8.81 8.90
CA LEU A 185 -0.88 -10.01 8.21
C LEU A 185 -2.39 -10.18 8.39
N ALA A 186 -2.93 -9.90 9.58
CA ALA A 186 -4.36 -9.97 9.85
C ALA A 186 -5.14 -8.99 8.94
N ARG A 187 -4.65 -7.76 8.81
CA ARG A 187 -5.23 -6.74 7.93
C ARG A 187 -5.12 -7.11 6.46
N LEU A 188 -3.96 -7.66 6.04
CA LEU A 188 -3.73 -8.09 4.65
C LEU A 188 -4.64 -9.26 4.23
N VAL A 189 -4.97 -10.19 5.15
CA VAL A 189 -5.84 -11.34 4.84
C VAL A 189 -7.29 -11.16 5.28
N GLY A 190 -7.66 -10.00 5.80
CA GLY A 190 -9.02 -9.74 6.28
C GLY A 190 -9.45 -10.68 7.40
N ALA A 191 -8.60 -10.87 8.43
CA ALA A 191 -8.86 -11.74 9.57
C ALA A 191 -8.50 -11.06 10.89
N GLN A 192 -8.90 -11.66 12.01
CA GLN A 192 -8.52 -11.16 13.33
C GLN A 192 -7.14 -11.67 13.73
N ARG A 193 -6.34 -10.82 14.40
CA ARG A 193 -4.99 -11.14 14.86
C ARG A 193 -4.87 -12.47 15.65
N PRO A 194 -5.77 -12.83 16.59
CA PRO A 194 -5.70 -14.12 17.28
C PRO A 194 -5.80 -15.31 16.33
N THR A 195 -6.70 -15.24 15.34
CA THR A 195 -6.90 -16.28 14.33
C THR A 195 -5.66 -16.42 13.45
N VAL A 196 -5.06 -15.30 13.03
CA VAL A 196 -3.79 -15.30 12.28
C VAL A 196 -2.66 -15.92 13.09
N SER A 197 -2.55 -15.59 14.38
CA SER A 197 -1.50 -16.17 15.25
C SER A 197 -1.62 -17.69 15.36
N THR A 198 -2.85 -18.21 15.47
CA THR A 198 -3.12 -19.66 15.51
C THR A 198 -2.79 -20.31 14.16
N ALA A 199 -3.19 -19.70 13.05
CA ALA A 199 -2.93 -20.21 11.71
C ALA A 199 -1.42 -20.22 11.39
N LEU A 200 -0.69 -19.15 11.75
CA LEU A 200 0.77 -19.09 11.60
C LEU A 200 1.50 -20.16 12.41
N LYS A 201 1.01 -20.47 13.63
CA LYS A 201 1.55 -21.57 14.40
C LYS A 201 1.37 -22.90 13.66
N GLY A 202 0.18 -23.16 13.09
CA GLY A 202 -0.07 -24.35 12.28
C GLY A 202 0.88 -24.46 11.08
N LEU A 203 1.05 -23.36 10.32
CA LEU A 203 1.97 -23.31 9.18
C LEU A 203 3.44 -23.49 9.60
N HIS A 204 3.81 -23.03 10.79
CA HIS A 204 5.13 -23.26 11.36
C HIS A 204 5.32 -24.74 11.73
N ASP A 205 4.34 -25.35 12.39
CA ASP A 205 4.39 -26.75 12.85
C ASP A 205 4.47 -27.73 11.66
N THR A 206 3.87 -27.37 10.51
CA THR A 206 4.01 -28.13 9.25
C THR A 206 5.29 -27.79 8.48
N GLY A 207 6.03 -26.77 8.89
CA GLY A 207 7.24 -26.32 8.21
C GLY A 207 7.02 -25.50 6.94
N GLU A 208 5.77 -25.20 6.59
CA GLU A 208 5.44 -24.49 5.34
C GLU A 208 5.89 -23.02 5.37
N VAL A 209 5.72 -22.36 6.51
CA VAL A 209 6.09 -20.96 6.74
C VAL A 209 6.77 -20.84 8.09
N THR A 210 7.99 -20.34 8.11
CA THR A 210 8.74 -20.12 9.35
C THR A 210 9.22 -18.67 9.44
N ARG A 211 9.38 -18.17 10.66
CA ARG A 211 9.91 -16.82 10.90
C ARG A 211 11.35 -16.90 11.35
N ARG A 212 12.24 -16.16 10.71
CA ARG A 212 13.65 -16.02 11.08
C ARG A 212 13.83 -15.04 12.24
N GLY A 213 14.98 -15.15 12.91
CA GLY A 213 15.35 -14.26 14.01
C GLY A 213 15.48 -12.78 13.61
N ASP A 214 15.77 -12.48 12.34
CA ASP A 214 15.80 -11.14 11.75
C ASP A 214 14.41 -10.59 11.38
N GLY A 215 13.36 -11.39 11.61
CA GLY A 215 11.98 -11.02 11.32
C GLY A 215 11.49 -11.35 9.92
N ALA A 216 12.37 -11.80 9.01
CA ALA A 216 12.01 -12.29 7.69
C ALA A 216 11.23 -13.61 7.78
N TRP A 217 10.48 -13.92 6.72
CA TRP A 217 9.74 -15.17 6.60
C TRP A 217 10.43 -16.12 5.62
N VAL A 218 10.39 -17.40 5.89
CA VAL A 218 10.90 -18.44 5.01
C VAL A 218 9.75 -19.33 4.60
N LEU A 219 9.59 -19.52 3.31
CA LEU A 219 8.54 -20.32 2.70
C LEU A 219 9.18 -21.59 2.15
N LEU A 220 8.65 -22.74 2.54
CA LEU A 220 9.05 -24.02 1.98
C LEU A 220 7.99 -24.46 0.95
N PRO A 221 8.36 -24.65 -0.32
CA PRO A 221 7.41 -25.04 -1.33
C PRO A 221 6.96 -26.50 -1.14
N GLU A 222 5.66 -26.73 -1.29
CA GLU A 222 5.10 -28.10 -1.27
C GLU A 222 5.61 -28.92 -2.48
N ASN A 223 6.01 -28.28 -3.58
CA ASN A 223 6.55 -28.91 -4.77
C ASN A 223 7.60 -28.02 -5.49
N ALA A 224 8.47 -28.70 -6.26
CA ALA A 224 9.55 -28.04 -7.01
C ALA A 224 9.05 -27.14 -8.16
N GLU A 225 7.80 -27.28 -8.62
CA GLU A 225 7.25 -26.47 -9.71
C GLU A 225 6.96 -25.03 -9.26
N ARG A 226 6.53 -24.83 -8.01
CA ARG A 226 6.35 -23.50 -7.42
C ARG A 226 7.67 -22.71 -7.41
N LEU A 227 8.79 -23.37 -7.17
CA LEU A 227 10.13 -22.77 -7.23
C LEU A 227 10.54 -22.37 -8.65
N LYS A 228 10.25 -23.21 -9.65
CA LYS A 228 10.60 -22.93 -11.06
C LYS A 228 9.87 -21.72 -11.60
N GLY A 229 8.58 -21.57 -11.28
CA GLY A 229 7.78 -20.40 -11.66
C GLY A 229 8.30 -19.08 -11.03
N LEU A 230 8.80 -19.15 -9.80
CA LEU A 230 9.42 -18.02 -9.12
C LEU A 230 10.75 -17.59 -9.77
N HIS A 231 11.64 -18.52 -10.10
CA HIS A 231 12.92 -18.22 -10.75
C HIS A 231 12.75 -17.44 -12.06
N GLN A 232 11.73 -17.76 -12.84
CA GLN A 232 11.46 -17.07 -14.11
C GLN A 232 10.93 -15.65 -13.93
N ARG A 233 10.21 -15.36 -12.84
CA ARG A 233 9.60 -14.05 -12.57
C ARG A 233 10.51 -13.11 -11.77
N VAL A 234 11.30 -13.67 -10.86
CA VAL A 234 12.17 -12.96 -9.92
C VAL A 234 13.46 -12.46 -10.59
N GLY A 235 13.93 -13.11 -11.65
CA GLY A 235 15.19 -12.77 -12.30
C GLY A 235 15.23 -11.40 -12.99
N SER A 236 14.08 -10.77 -13.26
CA SER A 236 14.01 -9.53 -14.04
C SER A 236 13.87 -8.25 -13.19
N ARG A 237 13.47 -8.33 -11.93
CA ARG A 237 13.06 -7.14 -11.14
C ARG A 237 13.89 -6.86 -9.88
N HIS A 238 14.99 -7.57 -9.62
CA HIS A 238 15.59 -7.64 -8.27
C HIS A 238 16.86 -6.86 -8.03
N ALA A 239 17.35 -6.03 -8.95
CA ALA A 239 18.52 -5.19 -8.68
C ALA A 239 18.23 -4.12 -7.59
N ALA A 240 17.01 -3.59 -7.53
CA ALA A 240 16.66 -2.49 -6.65
C ALA A 240 16.44 -2.88 -5.16
N ILE A 241 16.08 -4.14 -4.86
CA ILE A 241 15.80 -4.56 -3.47
C ILE A 241 17.06 -5.07 -2.74
N ALA A 242 18.16 -5.31 -3.47
CA ALA A 242 19.41 -5.79 -2.88
C ALA A 242 20.08 -4.77 -1.94
N VAL A 243 19.74 -3.49 -2.05
CA VAL A 243 20.35 -2.38 -1.28
C VAL A 243 19.79 -2.25 0.16
N ILE A 244 18.70 -2.92 0.48
CA ILE A 244 18.05 -2.79 1.80
C ILE A 244 18.88 -3.44 2.93
N HIS A 245 20.09 -3.93 2.69
CA HIS A 245 20.67 -4.84 3.68
C HIS A 245 22.00 -4.51 4.30
N ASP A 246 22.74 -3.52 4.05
CA ASP A 246 24.03 -3.29 4.72
C ASP A 246 24.26 -1.87 5.30
N GLY A 247 23.20 -1.21 5.72
CA GLY A 247 23.28 -0.01 6.54
C GLY A 247 23.67 -0.34 7.99
N ASN A 248 24.94 -0.58 8.25
CA ASN A 248 25.51 -0.55 9.57
C ASN A 248 25.59 0.92 10.01
N GLY A 249 24.48 1.45 10.54
CA GLY A 249 24.38 2.79 11.11
C GLY A 249 23.87 2.68 12.54
N ASP A 250 24.52 3.39 13.45
CA ASP A 250 24.22 3.53 14.88
C ASP A 250 22.77 3.98 15.16
N GLY A 251 21.81 3.09 14.94
CA GLY A 251 20.40 3.23 15.26
C GLY A 251 19.98 2.21 16.31
N LEU A 252 19.02 2.57 17.14
CA LEU A 252 18.36 1.69 18.11
C LEU A 252 18.10 0.29 17.53
N PRO A 253 18.20 -0.77 18.33
CA PRO A 253 17.90 -2.13 17.88
C PRO A 253 16.56 -2.14 17.13
N MET A 254 16.54 -2.73 15.95
CA MET A 254 15.39 -2.69 15.02
C MET A 254 14.09 -3.23 15.65
N VAL A 255 14.18 -4.09 16.66
CA VAL A 255 13.02 -4.53 17.47
C VAL A 255 12.39 -3.34 18.20
N GLU A 256 13.19 -2.43 18.71
CA GLU A 256 12.73 -1.24 19.43
C GLU A 256 12.16 -0.19 18.47
N GLN A 257 12.69 -0.08 17.25
CA GLN A 257 12.08 0.74 16.19
C GLN A 257 10.72 0.18 15.76
N LEU A 258 10.61 -1.13 15.57
CA LEU A 258 9.33 -1.76 15.21
C LEU A 258 8.29 -1.67 16.33
N ASP A 259 8.69 -1.76 17.60
CA ASP A 259 7.78 -1.55 18.72
C ASP A 259 7.34 -0.10 18.82
N ARG A 260 8.20 0.88 18.58
CA ARG A 260 7.82 2.30 18.49
C ARG A 260 6.86 2.56 17.33
N LEU A 261 7.14 1.98 16.16
CA LEU A 261 6.27 2.06 14.99
C LEU A 261 4.91 1.41 15.26
N ARG A 262 4.88 0.27 15.95
CA ARG A 262 3.63 -0.38 16.39
C ARG A 262 2.83 0.50 17.34
N ILE A 263 3.49 1.09 18.34
CA ILE A 263 2.84 2.00 19.31
C ILE A 263 2.32 3.25 18.61
N ALA A 264 3.09 3.84 17.70
CA ALA A 264 2.65 4.99 16.92
C ALA A 264 1.45 4.66 16.03
N TRP A 265 1.45 3.50 15.38
CA TRP A 265 0.34 2.97 14.60
C TRP A 265 -0.93 2.78 15.45
N GLU A 266 -0.81 2.11 16.61
CA GLU A 266 -1.92 1.88 17.53
C GLU A 266 -2.51 3.20 18.06
N GLN A 267 -1.64 4.18 18.37
CA GLN A 267 -2.06 5.51 18.83
C GLN A 267 -2.76 6.31 17.71
N GLN A 268 -2.25 6.28 16.51
CA GLN A 268 -2.86 6.96 15.36
C GLN A 268 -4.21 6.33 15.00
N SER A 269 -4.28 5.01 14.94
CA SER A 269 -5.53 4.28 14.70
C SER A 269 -6.59 4.56 15.76
N ALA A 270 -6.19 4.64 17.04
CA ALA A 270 -7.09 5.01 18.14
C ALA A 270 -7.58 6.47 18.02
N SER A 271 -6.71 7.40 17.63
CA SER A 271 -7.06 8.81 17.44
C SER A 271 -8.02 9.01 16.28
N VAL A 272 -7.81 8.31 15.15
CA VAL A 272 -8.72 8.32 14.00
C VAL A 272 -10.07 7.71 14.36
N MET A 273 -10.09 6.62 15.14
CA MET A 273 -11.32 6.00 15.61
C MET A 273 -12.13 6.94 16.51
N LEU A 274 -11.47 7.70 17.40
CA LEU A 274 -12.10 8.69 18.26
C LEU A 274 -12.66 9.87 17.45
N LEU A 275 -11.91 10.37 16.46
CA LEU A 275 -12.37 11.42 15.55
C LEU A 275 -13.59 10.96 14.75
N ARG A 276 -13.59 9.72 14.25
CA ARG A 276 -14.73 9.11 13.54
C ARG A 276 -15.97 9.03 14.42
N GLN A 277 -15.85 8.55 15.66
CA GLN A 277 -16.96 8.52 16.60
C GLN A 277 -17.53 9.92 16.84
N ARG A 278 -16.68 10.92 16.94
CA ARG A 278 -17.10 12.31 17.14
C ARG A 278 -17.79 12.88 15.89
N MET A 279 -17.29 12.56 14.70
CA MET A 279 -17.92 12.94 13.42
C MET A 279 -19.26 12.24 13.21
N ALA A 280 -19.37 10.96 13.53
CA ALA A 280 -20.64 10.21 13.45
C ALA A 280 -21.69 10.79 14.41
N ALA A 281 -21.30 11.17 15.63
CA ALA A 281 -22.17 11.84 16.58
C ALA A 281 -22.68 13.19 16.06
N LEU A 282 -21.79 14.02 15.51
CA LEU A 282 -22.14 15.32 14.90
C LEU A 282 -23.09 15.16 13.69
N ARG A 283 -22.85 14.15 12.83
CA ARG A 283 -23.74 13.85 11.70
C ARG A 283 -25.12 13.38 12.16
N SER A 284 -25.20 12.61 13.24
CA SER A 284 -26.48 12.20 13.84
C SER A 284 -27.26 13.39 14.39
N GLU A 285 -26.57 14.32 15.08
CA GLU A 285 -27.17 15.58 15.54
C GLU A 285 -27.67 16.45 14.38
N THR A 286 -26.88 16.56 13.31
CA THR A 286 -27.25 17.35 12.12
C THR A 286 -28.47 16.75 11.41
N LYS A 287 -28.53 15.41 11.31
CA LYS A 287 -29.73 14.73 10.78
C LYS A 287 -30.96 14.94 11.66
N GLY A 288 -30.81 14.92 12.97
CA GLY A 288 -31.88 15.25 13.91
C GLY A 288 -32.43 16.65 13.70
N LEU A 289 -31.55 17.65 13.65
CA LEU A 289 -31.93 19.05 13.41
C LEU A 289 -32.58 19.26 12.05
N THR A 290 -32.11 18.56 11.00
CA THR A 290 -32.72 18.64 9.66
C THR A 290 -34.12 18.03 9.66
N GLY A 291 -34.33 16.96 10.40
CA GLY A 291 -35.65 16.33 10.60
C GLY A 291 -36.62 17.25 11.32
N GLU A 292 -36.18 17.88 12.41
CA GLU A 292 -36.98 18.85 13.17
C GLU A 292 -37.36 20.09 12.35
N MET A 293 -36.42 20.64 11.58
CA MET A 293 -36.68 21.75 10.67
C MET A 293 -37.67 21.39 9.57
N ARG A 294 -37.67 20.16 9.08
CA ARG A 294 -38.61 19.67 8.08
C ARG A 294 -40.02 19.56 8.69
N GLN A 295 -40.10 19.01 9.87
CA GLN A 295 -41.36 18.89 10.61
C GLN A 295 -41.96 20.26 10.99
N PHE A 296 -41.08 21.22 11.35
CA PHE A 296 -41.49 22.59 11.64
C PHE A 296 -42.05 23.31 10.39
N ARG A 297 -41.44 23.08 9.22
CA ARG A 297 -41.93 23.61 7.94
C ARG A 297 -43.28 23.00 7.55
N GLU A 298 -43.45 21.70 7.71
CA GLU A 298 -44.73 21.00 7.43
C GLU A 298 -45.87 21.46 8.34
N ASN A 299 -45.59 21.64 9.64
CA ASN A 299 -46.55 22.17 10.59
C ASN A 299 -46.97 23.62 10.32
N ARG A 300 -46.03 24.45 9.89
CA ARG A 300 -46.30 25.85 9.52
C ARG A 300 -47.15 25.93 8.25
N ASN A 301 -46.88 25.14 7.23
CA ASN A 301 -47.67 25.10 6.01
C ASN A 301 -49.11 24.59 6.26
N ASN A 302 -49.29 23.69 7.23
CA ASN A 302 -50.63 23.21 7.61
C ASN A 302 -51.43 24.24 8.40
N GLN A 303 -50.77 25.14 9.15
CA GLN A 303 -51.44 26.23 9.87
C GLN A 303 -51.88 27.36 8.95
N ASP A 304 -51.02 27.70 7.95
CA ASP A 304 -51.33 28.74 6.97
C ASP A 304 -52.45 28.30 5.98
N GLY A 305 -52.60 26.98 5.75
CA GLY A 305 -53.65 26.42 4.89
C GLY A 305 -55.04 26.32 5.56
N SER A 306 -55.12 26.39 6.90
CA SER A 306 -56.41 26.28 7.66
C SER A 306 -57.05 27.63 7.99
N SER A 307 -56.37 28.76 7.72
CA SER A 307 -56.88 30.12 7.98
C SER A 307 -57.42 30.85 6.73
N GLY A 308 -57.58 30.12 5.62
CA GLY A 308 -58.07 30.65 4.34
C GLY A 308 -59.40 30.03 3.85
N SER A 309 -60.26 29.50 4.75
CA SER A 309 -61.61 29.00 4.38
C SER A 309 -62.68 29.79 5.08
#